data_3830d41001fc9c7c858071eac18075de
#
_entry.id   3830d41001fc9c7c858071eac18075de
#
_cell.length_a   1.000
_cell.length_b   1.000
_cell.length_c   1.000
_cell.angle_alpha   90.00
_cell.angle_beta   90.00
_cell.angle_gamma   90.00
#
_symmetry.space_group_name_H-M   'P 1'
#
loop_
_entity.id
_entity.type
_entity.pdbx_description
1 polymer ?
#
loop_
_entity_poly.entity_id
_entity_poly.type
_entity_poly.pdbx_seq_one_letter_code
_entity_poly.pdbx_strand_id
1 'polypeptide(L)'
;MEKREEKTKRTPRTNVIIVILVVLFVIVSFYVFEVHIPYLSHQSEQEDIREAIVKKHKYHYDGYFYTYNGVSTYYILKVKVQNKPQLVAYNEKKQLVKTYNGAITSSTRVKDAIYKKYRLSVKNVNVCFEDGAFMYFAKYQNDSHLYYFYYSLDNATFIKSYNL
;
A
#
# COMPACT_ATOMS: atom_id res chain seq x y z
N MET A 1 -37.19 -56.42 -21.18
CA MET A 1 -36.22 -55.53 -21.87
C MET A 1 -35.37 -54.86 -20.82
N GLU A 2 -34.23 -55.45 -20.52
CA GLU A 2 -33.34 -55.05 -19.44
C GLU A 2 -32.31 -54.07 -20.00
N LYS A 3 -32.36 -52.83 -19.57
CA LYS A 3 -31.40 -51.79 -19.97
C LYS A 3 -30.07 -52.04 -19.24
N ARG A 4 -29.07 -52.61 -19.93
CA ARG A 4 -27.68 -52.65 -19.46
C ARG A 4 -27.13 -51.25 -19.33
N GLU A 5 -26.90 -50.82 -18.11
CA GLU A 5 -26.09 -49.60 -17.85
C GLU A 5 -24.62 -49.93 -18.18
N GLU A 6 -24.13 -49.34 -19.26
CA GLU A 6 -22.70 -49.33 -19.58
C GLU A 6 -21.96 -48.49 -18.54
N LYS A 7 -21.37 -49.12 -17.54
CA LYS A 7 -20.38 -48.51 -16.67
C LYS A 7 -19.12 -48.22 -17.49
N THR A 8 -18.99 -47.00 -17.95
CA THR A 8 -17.78 -46.51 -18.62
C THR A 8 -16.58 -46.67 -17.68
N LYS A 9 -15.72 -47.65 -17.94
CA LYS A 9 -14.46 -47.89 -17.22
C LYS A 9 -13.52 -46.72 -17.53
N ARG A 10 -13.41 -45.76 -16.61
CA ARG A 10 -12.44 -44.66 -16.69
C ARG A 10 -11.03 -45.27 -16.70
N THR A 11 -10.21 -44.87 -17.69
CA THR A 11 -8.82 -45.33 -17.77
C THR A 11 -8.01 -44.71 -16.64
N PRO A 12 -6.92 -45.35 -16.15
CA PRO A 12 -6.10 -44.81 -15.08
C PRO A 12 -5.54 -43.38 -15.42
N ARG A 13 -5.27 -43.09 -16.69
CA ARG A 13 -4.85 -41.77 -17.16
C ARG A 13 -5.93 -40.71 -16.95
N THR A 14 -7.19 -41.02 -17.17
CA THR A 14 -8.32 -40.09 -16.94
C THR A 14 -8.44 -39.75 -15.46
N ASN A 15 -8.24 -40.69 -14.55
CA ASN A 15 -8.27 -40.44 -13.12
C ASN A 15 -7.13 -39.52 -12.67
N VAL A 16 -5.92 -39.66 -13.20
CA VAL A 16 -4.77 -38.80 -12.92
C VAL A 16 -5.05 -37.38 -13.39
N ILE A 17 -5.60 -37.19 -14.58
CA ILE A 17 -5.97 -35.88 -15.10
C ILE A 17 -7.02 -35.22 -14.21
N ILE A 18 -8.03 -35.95 -13.76
CA ILE A 18 -9.07 -35.42 -12.86
C ILE A 18 -8.45 -34.96 -11.53
N VAL A 19 -7.54 -35.76 -10.95
CA VAL A 19 -6.86 -35.40 -9.70
C VAL A 19 -6.06 -34.10 -9.88
N ILE A 20 -5.30 -33.94 -10.98
CA ILE A 20 -4.54 -32.74 -11.28
C ILE A 20 -5.47 -31.55 -11.40
N LEU A 21 -6.59 -31.67 -12.09
CA LEU A 21 -7.57 -30.58 -12.24
C LEU A 21 -8.19 -30.18 -10.90
N VAL A 22 -8.49 -31.16 -10.03
CA VAL A 22 -9.01 -30.85 -8.68
C VAL A 22 -7.98 -30.13 -7.84
N VAL A 23 -6.71 -30.57 -7.86
CA VAL A 23 -5.64 -29.91 -7.13
C VAL A 23 -5.44 -28.47 -7.64
N LEU A 24 -5.42 -28.29 -8.96
CA LEU A 24 -5.31 -26.95 -9.56
C LEU A 24 -6.48 -26.07 -9.14
N PHE A 25 -7.70 -26.60 -9.16
CA PHE A 25 -8.89 -25.84 -8.74
C PHE A 25 -8.80 -25.43 -7.27
N VAL A 26 -8.33 -26.30 -6.38
CA VAL A 26 -8.13 -25.97 -4.96
C VAL A 26 -7.10 -24.87 -4.78
N ILE A 27 -5.96 -24.93 -5.50
CA ILE A 27 -4.91 -23.91 -5.45
C ILE A 27 -5.45 -22.56 -5.93
N VAL A 28 -6.16 -22.52 -7.06
CA VAL A 28 -6.75 -21.30 -7.61
C VAL A 28 -7.80 -20.73 -6.66
N SER A 29 -8.66 -21.58 -6.11
CA SER A 29 -9.67 -21.15 -5.13
C SER A 29 -9.02 -20.54 -3.89
N PHE A 30 -8.00 -21.20 -3.33
CA PHE A 30 -7.24 -20.66 -2.20
C PHE A 30 -6.64 -19.28 -2.52
N TYR A 31 -5.98 -19.14 -3.67
CA TYR A 31 -5.43 -17.88 -4.10
C TYR A 31 -6.50 -16.78 -4.21
N VAL A 32 -7.64 -17.09 -4.82
CA VAL A 32 -8.74 -16.12 -5.00
C VAL A 32 -9.30 -15.69 -3.64
N PHE A 33 -9.60 -16.60 -2.74
CA PHE A 33 -10.25 -16.30 -1.47
C PHE A 33 -9.31 -15.69 -0.43
N GLU A 34 -8.06 -16.17 -0.34
CA GLU A 34 -7.13 -15.76 0.71
C GLU A 34 -6.23 -14.58 0.30
N VAL A 35 -6.04 -14.35 -1.00
CA VAL A 35 -5.12 -13.31 -1.48
C VAL A 35 -5.85 -12.26 -2.31
N HIS A 36 -6.56 -12.68 -3.35
CA HIS A 36 -7.11 -11.75 -4.34
C HIS A 36 -8.28 -10.94 -3.79
N ILE A 37 -9.24 -11.58 -3.13
CA ILE A 37 -10.41 -10.88 -2.54
C ILE A 37 -9.99 -9.91 -1.41
N PRO A 38 -9.18 -10.30 -0.41
CA PRO A 38 -8.70 -9.38 0.62
C PRO A 38 -7.91 -8.19 0.05
N TYR A 39 -7.08 -8.44 -0.97
CA TYR A 39 -6.34 -7.38 -1.64
C TYR A 39 -7.27 -6.35 -2.30
N LEU A 40 -8.27 -6.80 -3.06
CA LEU A 40 -9.25 -5.92 -3.70
C LEU A 40 -10.10 -5.17 -2.68
N SER A 41 -10.52 -5.84 -1.60
CA SER A 41 -11.29 -5.21 -0.52
C SER A 41 -10.50 -4.09 0.16
N HIS A 42 -9.20 -4.34 0.45
CA HIS A 42 -8.35 -3.31 1.03
C HIS A 42 -8.13 -2.13 0.08
N GLN A 43 -7.94 -2.38 -1.21
CA GLN A 43 -7.80 -1.32 -2.20
C GLN A 43 -9.08 -0.49 -2.33
N SER A 44 -10.26 -1.13 -2.36
CA SER A 44 -11.55 -0.45 -2.38
C SER A 44 -11.75 0.42 -1.14
N GLU A 45 -11.43 -0.09 0.05
CA GLU A 45 -11.51 0.67 1.29
C GLU A 45 -10.64 1.93 1.26
N GLN A 46 -9.41 1.84 0.74
CA GLN A 46 -8.52 2.98 0.59
C GLN A 46 -9.09 4.03 -0.38
N GLU A 47 -9.71 3.58 -1.47
CA GLU A 47 -10.38 4.46 -2.43
C GLU A 47 -11.59 5.15 -1.82
N ASP A 48 -12.44 4.42 -1.10
CA ASP A 48 -13.62 4.95 -0.42
C ASP A 48 -13.24 6.01 0.62
N ILE A 49 -12.17 5.79 1.37
CA ILE A 49 -11.65 6.76 2.35
C ILE A 49 -11.18 8.03 1.63
N ARG A 50 -10.39 7.87 0.57
CA ARG A 50 -9.90 8.99 -0.24
C ARG A 50 -11.06 9.81 -0.80
N GLU A 51 -12.02 9.14 -1.44
CA GLU A 51 -13.17 9.81 -2.05
C GLU A 51 -14.05 10.52 -1.03
N ALA A 52 -14.30 9.89 0.13
CA ALA A 52 -15.06 10.51 1.20
C ALA A 52 -14.41 11.82 1.68
N ILE A 53 -13.07 11.84 1.84
CA ILE A 53 -12.34 13.05 2.26
C ILE A 53 -12.40 14.11 1.15
N VAL A 54 -12.09 13.74 -0.09
CA VAL A 54 -12.07 14.64 -1.24
C VAL A 54 -13.45 15.28 -1.46
N LYS A 55 -14.51 14.48 -1.44
CA LYS A 55 -15.89 14.94 -1.63
C LYS A 55 -16.36 15.87 -0.51
N LYS A 56 -16.09 15.48 0.76
CA LYS A 56 -16.49 16.25 1.94
C LYS A 56 -15.91 17.66 1.93
N HIS A 57 -14.65 17.79 1.53
CA HIS A 57 -13.92 19.05 1.57
C HIS A 57 -13.85 19.77 0.22
N LYS A 58 -14.47 19.19 -0.82
CA LYS A 58 -14.47 19.73 -2.20
C LYS A 58 -13.07 19.99 -2.74
N TYR A 59 -12.13 19.10 -2.41
CA TYR A 59 -10.75 19.23 -2.87
C TYR A 59 -10.61 18.84 -4.35
N HIS A 60 -9.65 19.47 -5.00
CA HIS A 60 -9.10 18.92 -6.24
C HIS A 60 -7.95 17.98 -5.89
N TYR A 61 -8.18 16.68 -6.06
CA TYR A 61 -7.20 15.62 -5.77
C TYR A 61 -6.02 15.69 -6.75
N ASP A 62 -4.78 15.64 -6.25
CA ASP A 62 -3.55 15.79 -7.04
C ASP A 62 -2.74 14.47 -7.13
N GLY A 63 -3.45 13.33 -7.18
CA GLY A 63 -2.87 12.04 -7.55
C GLY A 63 -2.04 11.32 -6.47
N TYR A 64 -1.97 11.83 -5.23
CA TYR A 64 -1.26 11.17 -4.13
C TYR A 64 -2.17 10.90 -2.94
N PHE A 65 -2.26 9.63 -2.55
CA PHE A 65 -2.90 9.15 -1.32
C PHE A 65 -2.03 8.08 -0.68
N TYR A 66 -1.83 8.17 0.61
CA TYR A 66 -1.07 7.19 1.38
C TYR A 66 -1.63 7.04 2.80
N THR A 67 -1.87 5.79 3.22
CA THR A 67 -2.21 5.48 4.61
C THR A 67 -0.94 5.16 5.36
N TYR A 68 -0.59 6.01 6.31
CA TYR A 68 0.53 5.81 7.20
C TYR A 68 0.05 5.18 8.51
N ASN A 69 0.55 3.98 8.81
CA ASN A 69 0.29 3.24 10.04
C ASN A 69 1.53 3.29 10.93
N GLY A 70 1.64 4.33 11.74
CA GLY A 70 2.67 4.50 12.77
C GLY A 70 2.10 4.19 14.16
N VAL A 71 2.36 5.07 15.14
CA VAL A 71 1.70 5.03 16.46
C VAL A 71 0.18 5.25 16.32
N SER A 72 -0.21 6.06 15.35
CA SER A 72 -1.60 6.27 14.93
C SER A 72 -1.69 6.19 13.41
N THR A 73 -2.88 5.86 12.91
CA THR A 73 -3.14 5.84 11.48
C THR A 73 -3.46 7.24 10.97
N TYR A 74 -2.82 7.63 9.88
CA TYR A 74 -3.10 8.88 9.18
C TYR A 74 -3.30 8.65 7.69
N TYR A 75 -4.30 9.33 7.14
CA TYR A 75 -4.56 9.40 5.71
C TYR A 75 -3.95 10.69 5.16
N ILE A 76 -3.00 10.56 4.27
CA ILE A 76 -2.23 11.67 3.72
C ILE A 76 -2.58 11.83 2.25
N LEU A 77 -3.03 13.03 1.88
CA LEU A 77 -3.41 13.35 0.51
C LEU A 77 -2.64 14.56 0.01
N LYS A 78 -2.35 14.56 -1.28
CA LYS A 78 -1.98 15.77 -2.00
C LYS A 78 -3.20 16.32 -2.72
N VAL A 79 -3.51 17.57 -2.45
CA VAL A 79 -4.68 18.27 -2.97
C VAL A 79 -4.30 19.64 -3.50
N LYS A 80 -5.12 20.21 -4.37
CA LYS A 80 -5.02 21.61 -4.78
C LYS A 80 -6.13 22.41 -4.14
N VAL A 81 -5.76 23.48 -3.47
CA VAL A 81 -6.68 24.49 -2.93
C VAL A 81 -6.33 25.83 -3.58
N GLN A 82 -7.29 26.43 -4.29
CA GLN A 82 -7.03 27.65 -5.08
C GLN A 82 -5.83 27.49 -6.04
N ASN A 83 -5.74 26.35 -6.71
CA ASN A 83 -4.64 25.96 -7.61
C ASN A 83 -3.24 25.82 -6.95
N LYS A 84 -3.13 25.90 -5.62
CA LYS A 84 -1.88 25.68 -4.90
C LYS A 84 -1.83 24.26 -4.35
N PRO A 85 -0.77 23.48 -4.62
CA PRO A 85 -0.62 22.14 -4.09
C PRO A 85 -0.38 22.19 -2.59
N GLN A 86 -1.04 21.28 -1.86
CA GLN A 86 -0.93 21.13 -0.41
C GLN A 86 -0.93 19.67 -0.04
N LEU A 87 -0.26 19.30 1.06
CA LEU A 87 -0.47 18.03 1.72
C LEU A 87 -1.42 18.23 2.90
N VAL A 88 -2.34 17.29 3.05
CA VAL A 88 -3.29 17.26 4.17
C VAL A 88 -3.21 15.91 4.86
N ALA A 89 -3.24 15.91 6.19
CA ALA A 89 -3.28 14.71 7.01
C ALA A 89 -4.62 14.64 7.75
N TYR A 90 -5.26 13.48 7.67
CA TYR A 90 -6.49 13.14 8.37
C TYR A 90 -6.24 11.98 9.33
N ASN A 91 -6.89 12.01 10.49
CA ASN A 91 -6.89 10.87 11.41
C ASN A 91 -7.87 9.76 10.96
N GLU A 92 -7.92 8.66 11.70
CA GLU A 92 -8.84 7.52 11.44
C GLU A 92 -10.31 7.93 11.38
N LYS A 93 -10.70 8.97 12.12
CA LYS A 93 -12.07 9.52 12.10
C LYS A 93 -12.32 10.45 10.92
N LYS A 94 -11.38 10.53 9.97
CA LYS A 94 -11.43 11.42 8.80
C LYS A 94 -11.59 12.91 9.20
N GLN A 95 -10.95 13.30 10.31
CA GLN A 95 -10.86 14.69 10.76
C GLN A 95 -9.51 15.25 10.31
N LEU A 96 -9.51 16.47 9.78
CA LEU A 96 -8.28 17.15 9.38
C LEU A 96 -7.41 17.42 10.61
N VAL A 97 -6.18 16.96 10.56
CA VAL A 97 -5.19 17.14 11.62
C VAL A 97 -4.22 18.26 11.29
N LYS A 98 -3.72 18.28 10.05
CA LYS A 98 -2.69 19.23 9.63
C LYS A 98 -2.73 19.46 8.13
N THR A 99 -2.34 20.66 7.73
CA THR A 99 -2.07 21.03 6.34
C THR A 99 -0.62 21.48 6.21
N TYR A 100 0.03 21.16 5.09
CA TYR A 100 1.39 21.57 4.76
C TYR A 100 1.42 22.24 3.39
N ASN A 101 1.90 23.47 3.36
CA ASN A 101 1.99 24.34 2.17
C ASN A 101 3.45 24.66 1.80
N GLY A 102 4.42 24.03 2.47
CA GLY A 102 5.84 24.28 2.26
C GLY A 102 6.37 23.61 0.99
N ALA A 103 7.65 23.82 0.73
CA ALA A 103 8.36 23.17 -0.36
C ALA A 103 8.44 21.66 -0.14
N ILE A 104 8.26 20.89 -1.21
CA ILE A 104 8.36 19.44 -1.20
C ILE A 104 9.45 19.04 -2.19
N THR A 105 10.55 18.51 -1.68
CA THR A 105 11.62 17.99 -2.53
C THR A 105 11.20 16.64 -3.15
N SER A 106 11.95 16.16 -4.13
CA SER A 106 11.62 14.86 -4.76
C SER A 106 11.96 13.69 -3.83
N SER A 107 11.15 12.63 -3.89
CA SER A 107 11.42 11.36 -3.21
C SER A 107 12.74 10.72 -3.67
N THR A 108 13.18 11.01 -4.90
CA THR A 108 14.47 10.57 -5.43
C THR A 108 15.63 11.09 -4.59
N ARG A 109 15.60 12.38 -4.18
CA ARG A 109 16.65 12.93 -3.30
C ARG A 109 16.75 12.19 -1.96
N VAL A 110 15.61 11.75 -1.43
CA VAL A 110 15.61 10.94 -0.19
C VAL A 110 16.22 9.56 -0.45
N LYS A 111 15.88 8.90 -1.57
CA LYS A 111 16.49 7.62 -1.97
C LYS A 111 18.01 7.76 -2.10
N ASP A 112 18.46 8.81 -2.76
CA ASP A 112 19.90 9.10 -2.96
C ASP A 112 20.60 9.36 -1.63
N ALA A 113 19.95 10.11 -0.72
CA ALA A 113 20.49 10.38 0.62
C ALA A 113 20.63 9.10 1.46
N ILE A 114 19.63 8.20 1.42
CA ILE A 114 19.68 6.88 2.08
C ILE A 114 20.81 6.05 1.47
N TYR A 115 20.88 5.95 0.15
CA TYR A 115 21.92 5.17 -0.52
C TYR A 115 23.33 5.70 -0.22
N LYS A 116 23.52 7.03 -0.27
CA LYS A 116 24.79 7.67 0.03
C LYS A 116 25.29 7.37 1.44
N LYS A 117 24.38 7.43 2.43
CA LYS A 117 24.73 7.28 3.84
C LYS A 117 24.82 5.81 4.29
N TYR A 118 23.87 4.97 3.85
CA TYR A 118 23.72 3.61 4.37
C TYR A 118 24.04 2.52 3.35
N ARG A 119 24.25 2.86 2.06
CA ARG A 119 24.41 1.92 0.93
C ARG A 119 23.20 1.00 0.74
N LEU A 120 22.02 1.44 1.15
CA LEU A 120 20.77 0.70 1.06
C LEU A 120 19.88 1.31 -0.03
N SER A 121 19.30 0.44 -0.88
CA SER A 121 18.35 0.85 -1.91
C SER A 121 16.92 0.64 -1.44
N VAL A 122 16.18 1.72 -1.20
CA VAL A 122 14.76 1.66 -0.81
C VAL A 122 13.86 1.72 -2.05
N LYS A 123 12.84 0.86 -2.07
CA LYS A 123 11.89 0.81 -3.20
C LYS A 123 11.00 2.04 -3.22
N ASN A 124 10.37 2.32 -2.09
CA ASN A 124 9.36 3.36 -1.95
C ASN A 124 9.76 4.39 -0.89
N VAL A 125 9.45 5.64 -1.18
CA VAL A 125 9.52 6.76 -0.25
C VAL A 125 8.17 7.43 -0.27
N ASN A 126 7.48 7.42 0.86
CA ASN A 126 6.14 7.98 1.02
C ASN A 126 6.18 9.18 1.97
N VAL A 127 5.14 9.99 1.94
CA VAL A 127 4.94 11.03 2.95
C VAL A 127 4.23 10.41 4.15
N CYS A 128 4.73 10.63 5.35
CA CYS A 128 4.07 10.28 6.60
C CYS A 128 3.73 11.53 7.41
N PHE A 129 2.89 11.33 8.43
CA PHE A 129 2.62 12.34 9.44
C PHE A 129 2.83 11.69 10.81
N GLU A 130 3.79 12.21 11.56
CA GLU A 130 4.17 11.70 12.88
C GLU A 130 4.73 12.83 13.73
N ASP A 131 4.53 12.81 15.04
CA ASP A 131 4.99 13.84 15.98
C ASP A 131 4.54 15.25 15.59
N GLY A 132 3.35 15.40 14.98
CA GLY A 132 2.80 16.66 14.56
C GLY A 132 3.43 17.26 13.29
N ALA A 133 4.28 16.51 12.59
CA ALA A 133 5.00 16.97 11.40
C ALA A 133 4.85 16.01 10.20
N PHE A 134 4.83 16.60 9.00
CA PHE A 134 4.97 15.83 7.78
C PHE A 134 6.44 15.55 7.49
N MET A 135 6.73 14.30 7.12
CA MET A 135 8.07 13.84 6.80
C MET A 135 8.03 12.85 5.63
N TYR A 136 9.15 12.63 4.98
CA TYR A 136 9.34 11.44 4.16
C TYR A 136 9.63 10.25 5.03
N PHE A 137 9.01 9.14 4.69
CA PHE A 137 9.17 7.82 5.30
C PHE A 137 9.61 6.81 4.26
N ALA A 138 10.65 6.04 4.56
CA ALA A 138 11.08 4.93 3.75
C ALA A 138 11.33 3.69 4.62
N LYS A 139 10.93 2.52 4.10
CA LYS A 139 11.17 1.22 4.71
C LYS A 139 12.20 0.46 3.87
N TYR A 140 13.19 -0.09 4.53
CA TYR A 140 14.07 -1.11 3.96
C TYR A 140 13.98 -2.37 4.82
N GLN A 141 13.87 -3.52 4.16
CA GLN A 141 13.80 -4.81 4.82
C GLN A 141 14.60 -5.85 4.02
N ASN A 142 15.41 -6.62 4.70
CA ASN A 142 16.02 -7.87 4.23
C ASN A 142 15.79 -8.98 5.27
N ASP A 143 16.43 -10.13 5.11
CA ASP A 143 16.23 -11.30 5.97
C ASP A 143 16.65 -11.09 7.43
N SER A 144 17.50 -10.09 7.72
CA SER A 144 18.11 -9.87 9.04
C SER A 144 17.82 -8.52 9.65
N HIS A 145 17.34 -7.57 8.88
CA HIS A 145 17.21 -6.18 9.32
C HIS A 145 15.98 -5.50 8.75
N LEU A 146 15.35 -4.68 9.57
CA LEU A 146 14.26 -3.81 9.22
C LEU A 146 14.62 -2.37 9.61
N TYR A 147 14.76 -1.50 8.60
CA TYR A 147 15.06 -0.09 8.82
C TYR A 147 13.86 0.78 8.45
N TYR A 148 13.60 1.77 9.28
CA TYR A 148 12.71 2.89 9.00
C TYR A 148 13.54 4.17 8.95
N PHE A 149 13.40 4.95 7.89
CA PHE A 149 14.11 6.21 7.68
C PHE A 149 13.12 7.34 7.58
N TYR A 150 13.43 8.46 8.24
CA TYR A 150 12.63 9.67 8.23
C TYR A 150 13.49 10.85 7.79
N TYR A 151 12.97 11.60 6.82
CA TYR A 151 13.64 12.74 6.20
C TYR A 151 12.69 13.91 6.08
N SER A 152 13.21 15.13 6.12
CA SER A 152 12.40 16.35 5.93
C SER A 152 11.82 16.44 4.52
N LEU A 153 10.64 17.06 4.39
CA LEU A 153 9.98 17.21 3.08
C LEU A 153 10.67 18.27 2.19
N ASP A 154 11.22 19.30 2.79
CA ASP A 154 11.71 20.48 2.07
C ASP A 154 13.06 20.24 1.37
N ASN A 155 13.99 19.56 2.03
CA ASN A 155 15.37 19.47 1.56
C ASN A 155 15.98 18.05 1.65
N ALA A 156 15.20 17.03 2.08
CA ALA A 156 15.67 15.66 2.31
C ALA A 156 16.77 15.57 3.39
N THR A 157 16.72 16.41 4.43
CA THR A 157 17.60 16.31 5.59
C THR A 157 17.16 15.11 6.44
N PHE A 158 18.15 14.34 6.92
CA PHE A 158 17.90 13.21 7.82
C PHE A 158 17.30 13.70 9.15
N ILE A 159 16.23 13.06 9.60
CA ILE A 159 15.58 13.35 10.88
C ILE A 159 15.89 12.25 11.89
N LYS A 160 15.44 11.01 11.60
CA LYS A 160 15.63 9.85 12.48
C LYS A 160 15.63 8.55 11.68
N SER A 161 16.13 7.48 12.29
CA SER A 161 15.96 6.11 11.78
C SER A 161 15.82 5.13 12.93
N TYR A 162 15.11 4.04 12.66
CA TYR A 162 15.01 2.89 13.55
C TYR A 162 15.57 1.66 12.84
N ASN A 163 16.29 0.85 13.58
CA ASN A 163 16.76 -0.46 13.17
C ASN A 163 16.16 -1.48 14.15
N LEU A 164 15.41 -2.44 13.61
CA LEU A 164 14.64 -3.46 14.33
C LEU A 164 15.12 -4.85 13.95
#